data_b810be13d31f4c0f37e9bbb0fa5c1957
#
_entry.id   b810be13d31f4c0f37e9bbb0fa5c1957
#
_cell.length_a   1.000
_cell.length_b   1.000
_cell.length_c   1.000
_cell.angle_alpha   90.00
_cell.angle_beta   90.00
_cell.angle_gamma   90.00
#
_symmetry.space_group_name_H-M   'P 1'
#
loop_
_entity.id
_entity.type
_entity.pdbx_description
1 polymer ?
#
loop_
_entity_poly.entity_id
_entity_poly.type
_entity_poly.pdbx_seq_one_letter_code
_entity_poly.pdbx_strand_id
1 'polypeptide(L)'
;APLLPTLVAPGTVRKAWWRCPKGHSYRAAISSRAGGGTGSPFCAGXKVIQGENDFASQYPQLAAQWDAAKNGTLTPELVTAGSNRRVWWRCEKGHSYLAVIAHRVRSGSDCPYCSNHKILPGFNDLATIEPVVASQWHPTRNGSLTPQQVTPGSRMASDAQWCAHARNGHSRKQPQGLVALR
;
A
#
# COMPACT_ATOMS: atom_id res chain seq x y z
N ALA A 1 2.37 -22.37 43.58
CA ALA A 1 2.63 -21.15 44.35
C ALA A 1 2.64 -19.94 43.48
N PRO A 2 2.16 -18.78 43.94
CA PRO A 2 2.16 -17.56 43.15
C PRO A 2 3.59 -17.08 42.85
N LEU A 3 3.77 -16.51 41.69
CA LEU A 3 5.06 -15.99 41.25
C LEU A 3 5.21 -14.54 41.73
N LEU A 4 5.88 -14.35 42.86
CA LEU A 4 6.06 -13.04 43.46
C LEU A 4 7.30 -12.35 42.88
N PRO A 5 7.25 -11.02 42.68
CA PRO A 5 8.41 -10.28 42.14
C PRO A 5 9.69 -10.45 42.95
N THR A 6 9.53 -10.61 44.25
CA THR A 6 10.69 -10.79 45.17
C THR A 6 11.36 -12.14 45.08
N LEU A 7 10.74 -13.10 44.37
CA LEU A 7 11.24 -14.47 44.26
C LEU A 7 11.83 -14.81 42.90
N VAL A 8 12.01 -13.79 42.04
CA VAL A 8 12.50 -14.01 40.68
C VAL A 8 13.61 -13.00 40.33
N ALA A 9 14.63 -13.51 39.63
CA ALA A 9 15.73 -12.66 39.17
C ALA A 9 15.28 -11.89 37.90
N PRO A 10 15.73 -10.63 37.73
CA PRO A 10 15.36 -9.83 36.56
C PRO A 10 15.74 -10.47 35.22
N GLY A 11 16.79 -11.29 35.18
CA GLY A 11 17.25 -11.95 33.96
C GLY A 11 16.54 -13.24 33.58
N THR A 12 15.56 -13.68 34.37
CA THR A 12 14.91 -14.96 34.12
C THR A 12 14.00 -14.91 32.88
N VAL A 13 14.00 -15.98 32.10
CA VAL A 13 13.13 -16.14 30.92
C VAL A 13 11.72 -16.61 31.29
N ARG A 14 11.47 -16.85 32.57
CA ARG A 14 10.12 -17.22 33.02
C ARG A 14 9.13 -16.15 32.64
N LYS A 15 7.93 -16.57 32.21
CA LYS A 15 6.87 -15.66 31.80
C LYS A 15 5.94 -15.35 32.99
N ALA A 16 5.69 -14.07 33.21
CA ALA A 16 4.76 -13.58 34.23
C ALA A 16 3.64 -12.79 33.56
N TRP A 17 2.56 -12.61 34.27
CA TRP A 17 1.48 -11.72 33.87
C TRP A 17 1.85 -10.30 34.28
N TRP A 18 1.62 -9.38 33.37
CA TRP A 18 1.89 -7.94 33.53
C TRP A 18 0.62 -7.17 33.25
N ARG A 19 0.50 -6.00 33.87
CA ARG A 19 -0.57 -5.04 33.58
C ARG A 19 0.06 -3.70 33.22
N CYS A 20 -0.32 -3.16 32.07
CA CYS A 20 0.21 -1.86 31.63
C CYS A 20 -0.62 -0.70 32.23
N PRO A 21 -0.15 0.56 32.13
CA PRO A 21 -0.91 1.70 32.66
C PRO A 21 -2.31 1.86 32.07
N LYS A 22 -2.53 1.36 30.82
CA LYS A 22 -3.85 1.38 30.19
C LYS A 22 -4.75 0.23 30.64
N GLY A 23 -4.28 -0.63 31.56
CA GLY A 23 -5.08 -1.73 32.10
C GLY A 23 -4.94 -3.07 31.39
N HIS A 24 -4.27 -3.13 30.23
CA HIS A 24 -4.16 -4.37 29.49
C HIS A 24 -3.31 -5.41 30.24
N SER A 25 -3.83 -6.63 30.35
CA SER A 25 -3.10 -7.77 30.97
C SER A 25 -2.49 -8.61 29.88
N TYR A 26 -1.19 -8.95 30.02
CA TYR A 26 -0.46 -9.73 29.02
C TYR A 26 0.66 -10.55 29.68
N ARG A 27 1.12 -11.58 28.97
CA ARG A 27 2.23 -12.43 29.42
C ARG A 27 3.51 -12.06 28.67
N ALA A 28 4.58 -11.88 29.43
CA ALA A 28 5.89 -11.60 28.83
C ALA A 28 6.98 -12.15 29.78
N ALA A 29 8.15 -12.43 29.19
CA ALA A 29 9.31 -12.88 29.96
C ALA A 29 9.76 -11.74 30.90
N ILE A 30 10.17 -12.11 32.08
CA ILE A 30 10.64 -11.15 33.09
C ILE A 30 11.87 -10.40 32.55
N SER A 31 12.81 -11.13 31.94
CA SER A 31 14.00 -10.51 31.36
C SER A 31 13.69 -9.48 30.26
N SER A 32 12.67 -9.75 29.45
CA SER A 32 12.28 -8.81 28.38
C SER A 32 11.71 -7.52 28.95
N ARG A 33 11.00 -7.62 30.08
CA ARG A 33 10.45 -6.43 30.75
C ARG A 33 11.51 -5.67 31.53
N ALA A 34 12.39 -6.40 32.24
CA ALA A 34 13.39 -5.79 33.10
C ALA A 34 14.56 -5.20 32.32
N GLY A 35 15.03 -5.89 31.30
CA GLY A 35 16.20 -5.50 30.53
C GLY A 35 15.90 -4.74 29.26
N GLY A 36 14.88 -5.15 28.53
CA GLY A 36 14.57 -4.59 27.23
C GLY A 36 13.48 -3.52 27.19
N GLY A 37 12.82 -3.28 28.32
CA GLY A 37 11.76 -2.28 28.38
C GLY A 37 10.59 -2.58 27.45
N THR A 38 10.44 -3.82 26.96
CA THR A 38 9.33 -4.16 26.05
C THR A 38 7.99 -3.94 26.74
N GLY A 39 7.17 -3.10 26.15
CA GLY A 39 5.88 -2.73 26.70
C GLY A 39 4.78 -3.73 26.39
N SER A 40 3.55 -3.30 26.61
CA SER A 40 2.36 -4.09 26.29
C SER A 40 2.27 -4.31 24.78
N PRO A 41 2.09 -5.56 24.32
CA PRO A 41 1.92 -5.83 22.89
C PRO A 41 0.64 -5.21 22.32
N PHE A 42 -0.32 -4.91 23.17
CA PHE A 42 -1.53 -4.21 22.77
C PHE A 42 -1.23 -2.73 22.51
N CYS A 43 -0.53 -2.09 23.45
CA CYS A 43 -0.14 -0.67 23.30
C CYS A 43 0.83 -0.46 22.15
N ALA A 44 1.65 -1.46 21.88
CA ALA A 44 2.63 -1.43 20.77
C ALA A 44 2.00 -1.79 19.41
N GLY A 45 0.68 -2.16 19.43
CA GLY A 45 -0.02 -2.57 18.20
C GLY A 45 0.32 -3.93 17.62
N UNK A 46 0.83 -4.66 18.49
CA UNK A 46 1.15 -5.92 18.12
C UNK A 46 0.11 -6.87 18.29
N LYS A 47 -0.75 -6.60 19.11
CA LYS A 47 -1.97 -7.42 19.28
C LYS A 47 -3.20 -6.54 19.19
N VAL A 48 -4.23 -7.08 18.55
CA VAL A 48 -5.49 -6.36 18.33
C VAL A 48 -6.38 -6.43 19.56
N ILE A 49 -7.01 -5.32 19.88
CA ILE A 49 -8.19 -5.24 20.77
C ILE A 49 -9.27 -4.53 19.95
N GLN A 50 -10.32 -5.26 19.60
CA GLN A 50 -11.43 -4.72 18.81
C GLN A 50 -12.09 -3.55 19.55
N GLY A 51 -12.37 -2.49 18.82
CA GLY A 51 -12.95 -1.28 19.35
C GLY A 51 -11.96 -0.34 20.03
N GLU A 52 -10.66 -0.71 20.11
CA GLU A 52 -9.66 0.10 20.80
C GLU A 52 -8.45 0.42 19.93
N ASN A 53 -7.73 -0.60 19.46
CA ASN A 53 -6.53 -0.39 18.65
C ASN A 53 -6.59 -1.07 17.29
N ASP A 54 -7.76 -1.58 16.92
CA ASP A 54 -7.95 -2.19 15.61
C ASP A 54 -7.95 -1.12 14.51
N PHE A 55 -7.71 -1.56 13.29
CA PHE A 55 -7.59 -0.67 12.13
C PHE A 55 -8.91 0.05 11.83
N ALA A 56 -10.05 -0.66 11.96
CA ALA A 56 -11.36 -0.06 11.68
C ALA A 56 -11.66 1.12 12.62
N SER A 57 -11.35 0.94 13.90
CA SER A 57 -11.60 1.98 14.92
C SER A 57 -10.68 3.18 14.74
N GLN A 58 -9.41 2.95 14.39
CA GLN A 58 -8.41 4.01 14.29
C GLN A 58 -8.43 4.73 12.95
N TYR A 59 -8.81 4.04 11.86
CA TYR A 59 -8.76 4.58 10.50
C TYR A 59 -10.03 4.23 9.73
N PRO A 60 -11.20 4.71 10.20
CA PRO A 60 -12.49 4.31 9.57
C PRO A 60 -12.59 4.69 8.09
N GLN A 61 -12.00 5.82 7.69
CA GLN A 61 -12.03 6.23 6.28
C GLN A 61 -11.22 5.29 5.38
N LEU A 62 -10.07 4.82 5.86
CA LEU A 62 -9.30 3.82 5.13
C LEU A 62 -9.97 2.44 5.19
N ALA A 63 -10.57 2.11 6.33
CA ALA A 63 -11.29 0.84 6.48
C ALA A 63 -12.47 0.74 5.51
N ALA A 64 -13.09 1.87 5.17
CA ALA A 64 -14.17 1.91 4.18
C ALA A 64 -13.69 1.49 2.78
N GLN A 65 -12.38 1.55 2.52
CA GLN A 65 -11.80 1.10 1.25
C GLN A 65 -11.39 -0.37 1.28
N TRP A 66 -11.72 -1.09 2.33
CA TRP A 66 -11.40 -2.52 2.47
C TRP A 66 -12.23 -3.33 1.48
N ASP A 67 -11.58 -4.13 0.64
CA ASP A 67 -12.31 -4.99 -0.31
C ASP A 67 -12.71 -6.28 0.42
N ALA A 68 -13.87 -6.24 1.05
CA ALA A 68 -14.35 -7.36 1.86
C ALA A 68 -14.51 -8.65 1.03
N ALA A 69 -14.94 -8.52 -0.22
CA ALA A 69 -15.13 -9.68 -1.09
C ALA A 69 -13.82 -10.43 -1.34
N LYS A 70 -12.73 -9.69 -1.51
CA LYS A 70 -11.43 -10.30 -1.82
C LYS A 70 -10.62 -10.67 -0.58
N ASN A 71 -10.90 -10.05 0.56
CA ASN A 71 -10.19 -10.35 1.81
C ASN A 71 -10.84 -11.48 2.61
N GLY A 72 -12.02 -11.91 2.21
CA GLY A 72 -12.72 -13.05 2.84
C GLY A 72 -13.00 -12.81 4.31
N THR A 73 -12.49 -13.69 5.16
CA THR A 73 -12.73 -13.60 6.62
C THR A 73 -11.86 -12.59 7.33
N LEU A 74 -10.88 -12.02 6.65
CA LEU A 74 -10.01 -11.01 7.26
C LEU A 74 -10.69 -9.64 7.16
N THR A 75 -11.02 -9.06 8.32
CA THR A 75 -11.71 -7.77 8.38
C THR A 75 -10.82 -6.71 9.06
N PRO A 76 -11.15 -5.43 8.88
CA PRO A 76 -10.33 -4.35 9.49
C PRO A 76 -10.28 -4.41 11.02
N GLU A 77 -11.28 -5.00 11.67
CA GLU A 77 -11.32 -5.15 13.12
C GLU A 77 -10.32 -6.19 13.64
N LEU A 78 -9.77 -7.02 12.74
CA LEU A 78 -8.86 -8.11 13.12
C LEU A 78 -7.39 -7.76 12.92
N VAL A 79 -7.09 -6.53 12.52
CA VAL A 79 -5.71 -6.08 12.26
C VAL A 79 -5.47 -4.72 12.92
N THR A 80 -4.19 -4.39 13.11
CA THR A 80 -3.78 -3.07 13.60
C THR A 80 -3.21 -2.23 12.45
N ALA A 81 -3.15 -0.92 12.66
CA ALA A 81 -2.61 0.03 11.68
C ALA A 81 -1.15 -0.24 11.30
N GLY A 82 -0.39 -0.83 12.22
CA GLY A 82 1.02 -1.19 11.98
C GLY A 82 1.23 -2.54 11.30
N SER A 83 0.16 -3.22 10.91
CA SER A 83 0.25 -4.56 10.35
C SER A 83 0.96 -4.56 9.00
N ASN A 84 1.90 -5.50 8.82
CA ASN A 84 2.60 -5.70 7.55
C ASN A 84 1.86 -6.64 6.60
N ARG A 85 0.62 -6.99 6.93
CA ARG A 85 -0.20 -7.81 6.04
C ARG A 85 -0.54 -7.06 4.77
N ARG A 86 -0.51 -7.77 3.64
CA ARG A 86 -1.02 -7.28 2.35
C ARG A 86 -2.49 -7.67 2.26
N VAL A 87 -3.33 -6.67 1.99
CA VAL A 87 -4.77 -6.88 1.88
C VAL A 87 -5.27 -6.20 0.61
N TRP A 88 -6.46 -6.60 0.19
CA TRP A 88 -7.12 -5.99 -0.96
C TRP A 88 -7.85 -4.73 -0.52
N TRP A 89 -7.65 -3.69 -1.30
CA TRP A 89 -8.30 -2.39 -1.14
C TRP A 89 -9.15 -2.11 -2.35
N ARG A 90 -10.20 -1.34 -2.18
CA ARG A 90 -11.07 -0.94 -3.28
C ARG A 90 -11.22 0.58 -3.23
N CYS A 91 -10.81 1.27 -4.29
CA CYS A 91 -10.92 2.72 -4.36
C CYS A 91 -12.33 3.15 -4.79
N GLU A 92 -12.60 4.44 -4.70
CA GLU A 92 -13.91 5.01 -5.06
C GLU A 92 -14.30 4.74 -6.51
N LYS A 93 -13.32 4.58 -7.40
CA LYS A 93 -13.56 4.25 -8.81
C LYS A 93 -13.73 2.75 -9.04
N GLY A 94 -13.72 1.95 -7.98
CA GLY A 94 -13.97 0.51 -8.06
C GLY A 94 -12.75 -0.36 -8.32
N HIS A 95 -11.56 0.21 -8.45
CA HIS A 95 -10.35 -0.58 -8.70
C HIS A 95 -9.94 -1.34 -7.43
N SER A 96 -9.73 -2.65 -7.57
CA SER A 96 -9.20 -3.49 -6.49
C SER A 96 -7.69 -3.64 -6.65
N TYR A 97 -6.95 -3.46 -5.57
CA TYR A 97 -5.49 -3.56 -5.58
C TYR A 97 -4.96 -4.05 -4.24
N LEU A 98 -3.76 -4.63 -4.26
CA LEU A 98 -3.09 -5.14 -3.06
C LEU A 98 -2.11 -4.11 -2.51
N ALA A 99 -2.21 -3.83 -1.22
CA ALA A 99 -1.23 -2.98 -0.54
C ALA A 99 -1.09 -3.36 0.92
N VAL A 100 0.07 -3.07 1.50
CA VAL A 100 0.36 -3.33 2.92
C VAL A 100 -0.37 -2.30 3.77
N ILE A 101 -1.03 -2.76 4.85
CA ILE A 101 -1.81 -1.89 5.74
C ILE A 101 -0.93 -0.73 6.28
N ALA A 102 0.22 -1.07 6.86
CA ALA A 102 1.11 -0.06 7.44
C ALA A 102 1.61 0.96 6.41
N HIS A 103 1.76 0.55 5.14
CA HIS A 103 2.14 1.49 4.07
C HIS A 103 1.02 2.48 3.77
N ARG A 104 -0.21 1.96 3.68
CA ARG A 104 -1.37 2.82 3.44
C ARG A 104 -1.51 3.90 4.51
N VAL A 105 -1.28 3.51 5.77
CA VAL A 105 -1.36 4.43 6.92
C VAL A 105 -0.25 5.47 6.87
N ARG A 106 0.99 5.05 6.62
CA ARG A 106 2.15 5.95 6.72
C ARG A 106 2.33 6.86 5.51
N SER A 107 2.13 6.32 4.33
CA SER A 107 2.42 7.06 3.09
C SER A 107 1.18 7.72 2.49
N GLY A 108 -0.01 7.36 2.95
CA GLY A 108 -1.24 7.81 2.34
C GLY A 108 -1.35 7.37 0.87
N SER A 109 -0.62 6.33 0.49
CA SER A 109 -0.58 5.88 -0.90
C SER A 109 -1.96 5.46 -1.38
N ASP A 110 -2.39 6.03 -2.48
CA ASP A 110 -3.69 5.75 -3.07
C ASP A 110 -3.65 4.60 -4.06
N CYS A 111 -4.77 4.41 -4.75
CA CYS A 111 -4.91 3.39 -5.78
C CYS A 111 -3.82 3.55 -6.85
N PRO A 112 -3.01 2.52 -7.11
CA PRO A 112 -1.92 2.62 -8.08
C PRO A 112 -2.38 2.84 -9.53
N TYR A 113 -3.61 2.51 -9.83
CA TYR A 113 -4.19 2.76 -11.15
C TYR A 113 -4.61 4.22 -11.29
N CYS A 114 -5.24 4.78 -10.25
CA CYS A 114 -5.65 6.19 -10.26
C CYS A 114 -4.45 7.13 -10.23
N SER A 115 -3.36 6.72 -9.59
CA SER A 115 -2.12 7.49 -9.51
C SER A 115 -1.13 7.19 -10.64
N ASN A 116 -1.53 6.36 -11.61
CA ASN A 116 -0.72 6.00 -12.79
C ASN A 116 0.58 5.25 -12.47
N HIS A 117 0.68 4.64 -11.27
CA HIS A 117 1.81 3.78 -10.93
C HIS A 117 1.67 2.38 -11.51
N LYS A 118 0.45 1.99 -11.87
CA LYS A 118 0.17 0.73 -12.55
C LYS A 118 -0.81 0.96 -13.69
N ILE A 119 -0.65 0.19 -14.75
CA ILE A 119 -1.48 0.29 -15.93
C ILE A 119 -2.71 -0.59 -15.76
N LEU A 120 -3.85 -0.04 -16.12
CA LEU A 120 -5.11 -0.77 -16.22
C LEU A 120 -5.66 -0.49 -17.61
N PRO A 121 -5.55 -1.45 -18.54
CA PRO A 121 -6.06 -1.25 -19.91
C PRO A 121 -7.54 -0.86 -19.90
N GLY A 122 -7.88 0.12 -20.71
CA GLY A 122 -9.22 0.67 -20.75
C GLY A 122 -9.50 1.75 -19.71
N PHE A 123 -8.49 2.10 -18.87
CA PHE A 123 -8.66 3.14 -17.87
C PHE A 123 -7.59 4.23 -17.96
N ASN A 124 -6.31 3.85 -17.77
CA ASN A 124 -5.23 4.85 -17.71
C ASN A 124 -4.11 4.58 -18.73
N ASP A 125 -4.35 3.70 -19.68
CA ASP A 125 -3.40 3.40 -20.74
C ASP A 125 -3.42 4.50 -21.82
N LEU A 126 -2.33 4.55 -22.58
CA LEU A 126 -2.16 5.57 -23.63
C LEU A 126 -3.25 5.49 -24.71
N ALA A 127 -3.65 4.27 -25.09
CA ALA A 127 -4.66 4.11 -26.12
C ALA A 127 -6.02 4.68 -25.70
N THR A 128 -6.33 4.55 -24.40
CA THR A 128 -7.60 5.05 -23.85
C THR A 128 -7.58 6.57 -23.60
N ILE A 129 -6.47 7.06 -23.04
CA ILE A 129 -6.38 8.47 -22.62
C ILE A 129 -6.04 9.40 -23.79
N GLU A 130 -5.16 8.96 -24.68
CA GLU A 130 -4.66 9.78 -25.79
C GLU A 130 -4.73 8.99 -27.11
N PRO A 131 -5.93 8.68 -27.60
CA PRO A 131 -6.09 7.84 -28.78
C PRO A 131 -5.43 8.41 -30.04
N VAL A 132 -5.40 9.74 -30.17
CA VAL A 132 -4.74 10.39 -31.31
C VAL A 132 -3.22 10.13 -31.27
N VAL A 133 -2.62 10.23 -30.09
CA VAL A 133 -1.20 9.94 -29.95
C VAL A 133 -0.95 8.43 -30.16
N ALA A 134 -1.82 7.62 -29.61
CA ALA A 134 -1.71 6.16 -29.75
C ALA A 134 -1.81 5.70 -31.21
N SER A 135 -2.58 6.41 -32.04
CA SER A 135 -2.69 6.08 -33.48
C SER A 135 -1.38 6.30 -34.24
N GLN A 136 -0.45 7.06 -33.67
CA GLN A 136 0.88 7.29 -34.26
C GLN A 136 1.91 6.24 -33.81
N TRP A 137 1.46 5.24 -33.04
CA TRP A 137 2.34 4.18 -32.54
C TRP A 137 2.91 3.35 -33.70
N HIS A 138 4.23 3.25 -33.76
CA HIS A 138 4.85 2.58 -34.88
C HIS A 138 4.53 1.07 -34.81
N PRO A 139 4.02 0.48 -35.88
CA PRO A 139 3.49 -0.89 -35.85
C PRO A 139 4.53 -1.97 -35.57
N THR A 140 5.81 -1.75 -35.90
CA THR A 140 6.84 -2.81 -35.83
C THR A 140 8.08 -2.43 -35.02
N ARG A 141 8.35 -1.13 -34.78
CA ARG A 141 9.61 -0.71 -34.12
C ARG A 141 9.56 -0.76 -32.59
N ASN A 142 8.40 -0.96 -32.03
CA ASN A 142 8.23 -0.99 -30.57
C ASN A 142 8.21 -2.41 -29.99
N GLY A 143 8.63 -3.38 -30.81
CA GLY A 143 8.63 -4.78 -30.39
C GLY A 143 7.23 -5.26 -30.06
N SER A 144 7.08 -5.88 -28.90
CA SER A 144 5.78 -6.35 -28.41
C SER A 144 5.02 -5.31 -27.59
N LEU A 145 5.61 -4.12 -27.40
CA LEU A 145 5.00 -3.07 -26.57
C LEU A 145 3.87 -2.40 -27.35
N THR A 146 2.73 -2.28 -26.70
CA THR A 146 1.52 -1.67 -27.30
C THR A 146 1.08 -0.45 -26.49
N PRO A 147 0.27 0.46 -27.09
CA PRO A 147 -0.23 1.63 -26.36
C PRO A 147 -1.09 1.29 -25.15
N GLN A 148 -1.66 0.10 -25.08
CA GLN A 148 -2.43 -0.37 -23.94
C GLN A 148 -1.53 -0.78 -22.76
N GLN A 149 -0.22 -0.87 -22.98
CA GLN A 149 0.74 -1.30 -21.97
C GLN A 149 1.57 -0.15 -21.40
N VAL A 150 1.22 1.08 -21.74
CA VAL A 150 1.91 2.28 -21.24
C VAL A 150 0.88 3.32 -20.81
N THR A 151 1.26 4.18 -19.89
CA THR A 151 0.45 5.36 -19.53
C THR A 151 1.00 6.58 -20.28
N PRO A 152 0.22 7.67 -20.42
CA PRO A 152 0.73 8.89 -21.05
C PRO A 152 1.98 9.46 -20.38
N GLY A 153 2.19 9.19 -19.10
CA GLY A 153 3.37 9.65 -18.36
C GLY A 153 4.47 8.63 -18.20
N SER A 154 4.41 7.50 -18.91
CA SER A 154 5.41 6.44 -18.78
C SER A 154 6.79 6.92 -19.16
N ARG A 155 7.75 6.68 -18.28
CA ARG A 155 9.18 6.86 -18.60
C ARG A 155 9.70 5.51 -19.08
N MET A 156 9.98 5.44 -20.36
CA MET A 156 10.51 4.20 -20.95
C MET A 156 12.00 4.08 -20.68
N ALA A 157 12.47 2.87 -20.59
CA ALA A 157 13.90 2.62 -20.52
C ALA A 157 14.59 3.19 -21.77
N SER A 158 15.85 3.57 -21.61
CA SER A 158 16.61 4.30 -22.63
C SER A 158 16.76 3.56 -23.96
N ASP A 159 16.57 2.26 -23.95
CA ASP A 159 16.69 1.41 -25.14
C ASP A 159 15.36 1.21 -25.87
N ALA A 160 14.26 1.68 -25.33
CA ALA A 160 12.99 1.67 -26.04
C ALA A 160 12.99 2.85 -27.03
N GLN A 161 13.19 2.54 -28.30
CA GLN A 161 13.30 3.54 -29.39
C GLN A 161 11.95 4.07 -29.83
N TRP A 162 11.08 4.32 -28.90
CA TRP A 162 9.85 4.97 -29.32
C TRP A 162 9.96 6.46 -29.10
N CYS A 163 9.20 7.19 -29.83
CA CYS A 163 9.41 8.59 -30.09
C CYS A 163 9.56 9.45 -28.83
N ALA A 164 10.35 10.49 -28.95
CA ALA A 164 10.60 11.48 -27.93
C ALA A 164 9.31 12.14 -27.43
N HIS A 165 8.24 12.07 -28.19
CA HIS A 165 6.95 12.63 -27.82
C HIS A 165 6.33 11.94 -26.61
N ALA A 166 6.56 10.63 -26.49
CA ALA A 166 6.06 9.89 -25.34
C ALA A 166 6.84 10.19 -24.07
N ARG A 167 8.09 10.65 -24.18
CA ARG A 167 8.90 11.04 -23.03
C ARG A 167 8.49 12.39 -22.47
N ASN A 168 7.95 13.23 -23.32
CA ASN A 168 7.59 14.61 -22.97
C ASN A 168 6.09 14.76 -22.86
N GLY A 169 5.47 13.85 -22.14
CA GLY A 169 4.00 13.83 -21.98
C GLY A 169 3.39 15.12 -21.42
N HIS A 170 4.24 16.09 -21.14
CA HIS A 170 3.81 17.42 -20.73
C HIS A 170 3.98 18.45 -21.83
N SER A 171 4.53 18.06 -22.99
CA SER A 171 4.63 19.00 -24.09
C SER A 171 3.31 19.06 -24.84
N ARG A 172 2.42 19.84 -24.30
CA ARG A 172 1.17 20.20 -24.98
C ARG A 172 1.41 21.16 -26.15
N LYS A 173 2.67 21.34 -26.54
CA LYS A 173 2.97 22.12 -27.72
C LYS A 173 3.24 21.15 -28.86
N GLN A 174 2.23 20.93 -29.66
CA GLN A 174 2.45 20.47 -31.02
C GLN A 174 3.53 21.37 -31.61
N PRO A 175 4.53 20.83 -32.27
CA PRO A 175 5.40 21.69 -33.05
C PRO A 175 4.53 22.38 -34.10
N GLN A 176 4.35 23.66 -33.91
CA GLN A 176 3.77 24.49 -34.96
C GLN A 176 4.76 24.44 -36.12
N GLY A 177 4.36 23.84 -37.22
CA GLY A 177 5.12 23.99 -38.44
C GLY A 177 5.63 22.72 -39.08
N LEU A 178 4.81 21.68 -39.19
CA LEU A 178 4.99 20.82 -40.35
C LEU A 178 3.93 21.25 -41.35
N VAL A 179 4.22 22.37 -41.97
CA VAL A 179 3.56 22.74 -43.21
C VAL A 179 3.81 21.60 -44.17
N ALA A 180 2.76 21.03 -44.69
CA ALA A 180 2.84 20.08 -45.74
C ALA A 180 3.62 20.69 -46.90
N LEU A 181 4.81 20.23 -47.12
CA LEU A 181 5.49 20.48 -48.37
C LEU A 181 4.86 19.60 -49.43
N ARG A 182 4.51 20.22 -50.50
CA ARG A 182 3.88 19.67 -51.71
C ARG A 182 4.58 18.43 -52.21
#